data_07f1e582e0f1c456af5724a85ccc6c1b
#
_entry.id   07f1e582e0f1c456af5724a85ccc6c1b
#
_cell.length_a   1.000
_cell.length_b   1.000
_cell.length_c   1.000
_cell.angle_alpha   90.00
_cell.angle_beta   90.00
_cell.angle_gamma   90.00
#
_symmetry.space_group_name_H-M   'P 1'
#
loop_
_entity.id
_entity.type
_entity.pdbx_description
1 polymer ?
#
loop_
_entity_poly.entity_id
_entity_poly.type
_entity_poly.pdbx_seq_one_letter_code
_entity_poly.pdbx_strand_id
1 'polypeptide(L)'
;MKILFGVQTTGNGHIARAKEIISILTKRAEVDVIFSGPKANKISFKHPIKKHYRGLTFFYTKKGKIHWVKTLLKNNFLKLFIDILECDVHSYDLILNDFEPITAWSSYLKNKKCIALSNQFSLLSDKGPKLNKRFKTSLRILRYFAPAQSGYGFHFKKFDTNIFLPIIRKEIRKLKVNDLGHYLVYLPSYNRDEIKKVLITFPSIKWFVFSQEFETPKLEKNIYWETINENTFSKCLASCKGVITAAGFSTLSEALYLKKPVLTIPIGSHIEQIYNAKMIREMGGIVIKRLSIKHRKQIQNWIKNPKVIPIKLNQKNYEVVDRILIDYIKSKAESKYNSYKTFLTKTI
;
A
#
# COMPACT_ATOMS: atom_id res chain seq x y z
N MET A 1 -7.32 4.55 -26.46
CA MET A 1 -6.28 5.00 -25.52
C MET A 1 -5.59 3.76 -24.99
N LYS A 2 -4.27 3.75 -25.08
CA LYS A 2 -3.42 2.64 -24.62
C LYS A 2 -2.65 3.05 -23.38
N ILE A 3 -2.78 2.27 -22.30
CA ILE A 3 -2.23 2.55 -20.98
C ILE A 3 -1.18 1.50 -20.61
N LEU A 4 -0.01 1.95 -20.15
CA LEU A 4 0.94 1.07 -19.47
C LEU A 4 0.80 1.25 -17.96
N PHE A 5 0.61 0.17 -17.22
CA PHE A 5 0.53 0.21 -15.77
C PHE A 5 1.66 -0.59 -15.12
N GLY A 6 2.64 0.11 -14.59
CA GLY A 6 3.74 -0.46 -13.82
C GLY A 6 3.36 -0.68 -12.36
N VAL A 7 3.55 -1.90 -11.83
CA VAL A 7 3.14 -2.28 -10.47
C VAL A 7 4.29 -2.95 -9.73
N GLN A 8 4.64 -2.41 -8.57
CA GLN A 8 5.62 -3.01 -7.67
C GLN A 8 5.02 -4.21 -6.92
N THR A 9 5.77 -5.32 -6.86
CA THR A 9 5.28 -6.59 -6.29
C THR A 9 5.94 -6.98 -4.97
N THR A 10 6.64 -6.06 -4.32
CA THR A 10 7.30 -6.33 -3.03
C THR A 10 6.35 -6.46 -1.85
N GLY A 11 5.08 -6.04 -2.02
CA GLY A 11 4.05 -6.16 -0.99
C GLY A 11 2.69 -6.52 -1.58
N ASN A 12 1.92 -7.34 -0.86
CA ASN A 12 0.57 -7.76 -1.29
C ASN A 12 -0.40 -6.58 -1.52
N GLY A 13 -0.15 -5.44 -0.87
CA GLY A 13 -1.00 -4.24 -0.98
C GLY A 13 -1.02 -3.62 -2.37
N HIS A 14 0.12 -3.57 -3.06
CA HIS A 14 0.21 -3.09 -4.45
C HIS A 14 -0.57 -4.01 -5.39
N ILE A 15 -0.38 -5.31 -5.25
CA ILE A 15 -1.05 -6.32 -6.08
C ILE A 15 -2.57 -6.27 -5.88
N ALA A 16 -3.02 -6.20 -4.63
CA ALA A 16 -4.44 -6.12 -4.29
C ALA A 16 -5.10 -4.85 -4.89
N ARG A 17 -4.44 -3.70 -4.78
CA ARG A 17 -4.89 -2.45 -5.38
C ARG A 17 -4.89 -2.51 -6.91
N ALA A 18 -3.81 -3.03 -7.50
CA ALA A 18 -3.71 -3.18 -8.95
C ALA A 18 -4.82 -4.04 -9.53
N LYS A 19 -5.21 -5.16 -8.88
CA LYS A 19 -6.34 -6.00 -9.28
C LYS A 19 -7.63 -5.19 -9.44
N GLU A 20 -7.95 -4.35 -8.46
CA GLU A 20 -9.14 -3.51 -8.50
C GLU A 20 -9.07 -2.45 -9.61
N ILE A 21 -7.94 -1.73 -9.70
CA ILE A 21 -7.76 -0.64 -10.67
C ILE A 21 -7.77 -1.18 -12.09
N ILE A 22 -7.04 -2.27 -12.38
CA ILE A 22 -6.96 -2.87 -13.72
C ILE A 22 -8.34 -3.37 -14.16
N SER A 23 -9.11 -4.00 -13.25
CA SER A 23 -10.46 -4.48 -13.58
C SER A 23 -11.43 -3.36 -14.01
N ILE A 24 -11.13 -2.12 -13.64
CA ILE A 24 -11.90 -0.93 -14.02
C ILE A 24 -11.31 -0.29 -15.29
N LEU A 25 -9.98 -0.16 -15.37
CA LEU A 25 -9.29 0.42 -16.52
C LEU A 25 -9.55 -0.35 -17.81
N THR A 26 -9.52 -1.69 -17.77
CA THR A 26 -9.76 -2.56 -18.94
C THR A 26 -11.15 -2.43 -19.56
N LYS A 27 -12.10 -1.84 -18.85
CA LYS A 27 -13.42 -1.49 -19.38
C LYS A 27 -13.46 -0.15 -20.12
N ARG A 28 -12.38 0.63 -20.08
CA ARG A 28 -12.28 2.01 -20.59
C ARG A 28 -11.16 2.21 -21.57
N ALA A 29 -10.12 1.35 -21.53
CA ALA A 29 -8.92 1.48 -22.33
C ALA A 29 -8.24 0.12 -22.54
N GLU A 30 -7.36 0.06 -23.53
CA GLU A 30 -6.39 -1.02 -23.67
C GLU A 30 -5.31 -0.86 -22.59
N VAL A 31 -5.06 -1.90 -21.80
CA VAL A 31 -4.14 -1.84 -20.66
C VAL A 31 -3.11 -2.94 -20.72
N ASP A 32 -1.85 -2.55 -20.83
CA ASP A 32 -0.71 -3.45 -20.63
C ASP A 32 -0.19 -3.29 -19.19
N VAL A 33 0.14 -4.40 -18.56
CA VAL A 33 0.60 -4.43 -17.16
C VAL A 33 2.02 -4.97 -17.09
N ILE A 34 2.86 -4.27 -16.32
CA ILE A 34 4.21 -4.71 -15.98
C ILE A 34 4.30 -4.93 -14.48
N PHE A 35 4.80 -6.09 -14.08
CA PHE A 35 5.14 -6.41 -12.70
C PHE A 35 6.64 -6.34 -12.47
N SER A 36 7.04 -5.70 -11.37
CA SER A 36 8.44 -5.55 -10.98
C SER A 36 8.64 -5.94 -9.52
N GLY A 37 9.61 -6.81 -9.26
CA GLY A 37 9.96 -7.28 -7.91
C GLY A 37 10.29 -8.77 -7.85
N PRO A 38 10.83 -9.25 -6.70
CA PRO A 38 11.39 -10.60 -6.57
C PRO A 38 10.36 -11.73 -6.67
N LYS A 39 9.07 -11.42 -6.55
CA LYS A 39 7.97 -12.38 -6.66
C LYS A 39 7.10 -12.14 -7.90
N ALA A 40 7.51 -11.27 -8.81
CA ALA A 40 6.70 -10.88 -9.96
C ALA A 40 6.17 -12.09 -10.76
N ASN A 41 7.04 -13.07 -11.03
CA ASN A 41 6.69 -14.28 -11.82
C ASN A 41 5.83 -15.30 -11.06
N LYS A 42 5.64 -15.12 -9.74
CA LYS A 42 4.89 -16.06 -8.89
C LYS A 42 3.45 -15.59 -8.60
N ILE A 43 3.08 -14.43 -9.11
CA ILE A 43 1.77 -13.83 -8.83
C ILE A 43 0.76 -14.33 -9.86
N SER A 44 -0.27 -15.03 -9.38
CA SER A 44 -1.42 -15.34 -10.21
C SER A 44 -2.28 -14.08 -10.41
N PHE A 45 -2.50 -13.72 -11.67
CA PHE A 45 -3.24 -12.54 -12.05
C PHE A 45 -4.15 -12.85 -13.23
N LYS A 46 -5.42 -12.43 -13.18
CA LYS A 46 -6.39 -12.75 -14.24
C LYS A 46 -6.15 -12.01 -15.55
N HIS A 47 -5.61 -10.79 -15.45
CA HIS A 47 -5.25 -10.00 -16.63
C HIS A 47 -3.85 -10.41 -17.09
N PRO A 48 -3.60 -10.56 -18.41
CA PRO A 48 -2.27 -10.87 -18.91
C PRO A 48 -1.23 -9.84 -18.49
N ILE A 49 -0.08 -10.32 -18.02
CA ILE A 49 1.06 -9.49 -17.67
C ILE A 49 2.00 -9.45 -18.85
N LYS A 50 2.22 -8.26 -19.40
CA LYS A 50 3.08 -8.07 -20.58
C LYS A 50 4.54 -8.43 -20.31
N LYS A 51 5.07 -8.03 -19.16
CA LYS A 51 6.45 -8.33 -18.77
C LYS A 51 6.61 -8.39 -17.26
N HIS A 52 7.44 -9.32 -16.82
CA HIS A 52 7.87 -9.45 -15.44
C HIS A 52 9.33 -9.02 -15.33
N TYR A 53 9.59 -8.04 -14.48
CA TYR A 53 10.93 -7.59 -14.18
C TYR A 53 11.34 -7.97 -12.76
N ARG A 54 12.63 -8.20 -12.54
CA ARG A 54 13.17 -8.32 -11.19
C ARG A 54 13.10 -7.00 -10.44
N GLY A 55 13.30 -5.88 -11.14
CA GLY A 55 13.24 -4.53 -10.62
C GLY A 55 14.18 -4.27 -9.45
N LEU A 56 13.88 -3.22 -8.69
CA LEU A 56 14.60 -2.84 -7.48
C LEU A 56 13.79 -3.19 -6.23
N THR A 57 14.47 -3.75 -5.23
CA THR A 57 13.84 -4.11 -3.95
C THR A 57 14.66 -3.63 -2.78
N PHE A 58 14.04 -2.90 -1.87
CA PHE A 58 14.65 -2.59 -0.59
C PHE A 58 14.52 -3.74 0.39
N PHE A 59 15.63 -4.13 0.98
CA PHE A 59 15.64 -5.07 2.10
C PHE A 59 15.67 -4.30 3.41
N TYR A 60 14.86 -4.73 4.36
CA TYR A 60 14.73 -4.06 5.64
C TYR A 60 15.27 -4.92 6.78
N THR A 61 15.86 -4.27 7.79
CA THR A 61 16.17 -4.90 9.08
C THR A 61 14.89 -5.16 9.86
N LYS A 62 14.94 -6.00 10.91
CA LYS A 62 13.80 -6.20 11.84
C LYS A 62 13.27 -4.88 12.45
N LYS A 63 14.13 -3.86 12.54
CA LYS A 63 13.74 -2.51 13.03
C LYS A 63 13.17 -1.60 11.94
N GLY A 64 13.00 -2.07 10.71
CA GLY A 64 12.42 -1.31 9.58
C GLY A 64 13.36 -0.29 8.93
N LYS A 65 14.67 -0.34 9.20
CA LYS A 65 15.69 0.43 8.48
C LYS A 65 16.09 -0.30 7.21
N ILE A 66 16.39 0.44 6.14
CA ILE A 66 16.97 -0.17 4.92
C ILE A 66 18.31 -0.81 5.26
N HIS A 67 18.45 -2.08 4.89
CA HIS A 67 19.70 -2.81 5.01
C HIS A 67 20.51 -2.62 3.73
N TRP A 68 21.31 -1.56 3.66
CA TRP A 68 22.01 -1.12 2.46
C TRP A 68 22.88 -2.21 1.81
N VAL A 69 23.70 -2.88 2.60
CA VAL A 69 24.57 -3.96 2.08
C VAL A 69 23.74 -5.05 1.40
N LYS A 70 22.68 -5.53 2.06
CA LYS A 70 21.80 -6.55 1.48
C LYS A 70 21.05 -6.01 0.25
N THR A 71 20.67 -4.75 0.26
CA THR A 71 20.02 -4.10 -0.88
C THR A 71 20.96 -4.01 -2.07
N LEU A 72 22.23 -3.64 -1.86
CA LEU A 72 23.24 -3.60 -2.91
C LEU A 72 23.55 -4.98 -3.48
N LEU A 73 23.82 -5.97 -2.62
CA LEU A 73 24.22 -7.30 -3.03
C LEU A 73 23.10 -8.13 -3.69
N LYS A 74 21.83 -7.89 -3.31
CA LYS A 74 20.69 -8.68 -3.79
C LYS A 74 20.01 -8.10 -5.03
N ASN A 75 20.32 -6.85 -5.42
CA ASN A 75 19.82 -6.24 -6.65
C ASN A 75 20.89 -6.30 -7.75
N ASN A 76 20.46 -6.57 -8.96
CA ASN A 76 21.31 -6.48 -10.16
C ASN A 76 21.07 -5.11 -10.82
N PHE A 77 21.93 -4.13 -10.51
CA PHE A 77 21.79 -2.77 -11.00
C PHE A 77 22.05 -2.65 -12.50
N LEU A 78 22.95 -3.46 -13.08
CA LEU A 78 23.18 -3.49 -14.50
C LEU A 78 21.91 -3.95 -15.25
N LYS A 79 21.32 -5.05 -14.81
CA LYS A 79 20.05 -5.54 -15.38
C LYS A 79 18.92 -4.55 -15.18
N LEU A 80 18.84 -3.89 -14.04
CA LEU A 80 17.86 -2.82 -13.79
C LEU A 80 18.01 -1.68 -14.80
N PHE A 81 19.23 -1.25 -15.05
CA PHE A 81 19.51 -0.17 -16.02
C PHE A 81 19.14 -0.59 -17.44
N ILE A 82 19.51 -1.80 -17.87
CA ILE A 82 19.11 -2.36 -19.17
C ILE A 82 17.58 -2.42 -19.27
N ASP A 83 16.90 -2.97 -18.26
CA ASP A 83 15.43 -3.09 -18.24
C ASP A 83 14.74 -1.71 -18.36
N ILE A 84 15.33 -0.66 -17.75
CA ILE A 84 14.83 0.72 -17.87
C ILE A 84 14.99 1.25 -19.30
N LEU A 85 16.14 1.02 -19.94
CA LEU A 85 16.39 1.47 -21.30
C LEU A 85 15.51 0.74 -22.33
N GLU A 86 15.32 -0.56 -22.16
CA GLU A 86 14.49 -1.41 -23.04
C GLU A 86 12.99 -1.23 -22.86
N CYS A 87 12.53 -0.74 -21.68
CA CYS A 87 11.11 -0.60 -21.41
C CYS A 87 10.46 0.39 -22.38
N ASP A 88 9.61 -0.11 -23.26
CA ASP A 88 8.85 0.74 -24.17
C ASP A 88 7.76 1.51 -23.41
N VAL A 89 7.87 2.83 -23.44
CA VAL A 89 6.88 3.77 -22.88
C VAL A 89 6.28 4.69 -23.96
N HIS A 90 6.90 4.71 -25.18
CA HIS A 90 6.44 5.58 -26.26
C HIS A 90 5.16 5.08 -26.94
N SER A 91 4.97 3.78 -27.00
CA SER A 91 3.77 3.14 -27.58
C SER A 91 2.50 3.35 -26.77
N TYR A 92 2.56 4.09 -25.66
CA TYR A 92 1.43 4.31 -24.77
C TYR A 92 1.02 5.77 -24.68
N ASP A 93 -0.29 5.98 -24.61
CA ASP A 93 -0.85 7.31 -24.38
C ASP A 93 -0.60 7.78 -22.95
N LEU A 94 -0.77 6.89 -21.98
CA LEU A 94 -0.70 7.17 -20.54
C LEU A 94 0.13 6.11 -19.83
N ILE A 95 1.05 6.54 -18.98
CA ILE A 95 1.81 5.69 -18.07
C ILE A 95 1.27 5.89 -16.65
N LEU A 96 0.73 4.84 -16.05
CA LEU A 96 0.38 4.79 -14.64
C LEU A 96 1.44 3.98 -13.88
N ASN A 97 1.74 4.39 -12.66
CA ASN A 97 2.81 3.78 -11.89
C ASN A 97 2.42 3.58 -10.42
N ASP A 98 2.33 2.32 -9.98
CA ASP A 98 2.17 1.97 -8.57
C ASP A 98 3.53 1.65 -7.95
N PHE A 99 4.31 2.71 -7.73
CA PHE A 99 5.61 2.67 -7.06
C PHE A 99 6.60 1.66 -7.69
N GLU A 100 6.62 1.58 -9.03
CA GLU A 100 7.41 0.64 -9.81
C GLU A 100 8.58 1.36 -10.50
N PRO A 101 9.85 0.98 -10.24
CA PRO A 101 11.00 1.77 -10.67
C PRO A 101 11.27 1.75 -12.17
N ILE A 102 11.00 0.64 -12.89
CA ILE A 102 11.41 0.52 -14.31
C ILE A 102 10.57 1.43 -15.20
N THR A 103 9.24 1.34 -15.13
CA THR A 103 8.37 2.22 -15.93
C THR A 103 8.52 3.69 -15.54
N ALA A 104 8.74 3.97 -14.24
CA ALA A 104 8.96 5.33 -13.75
C ALA A 104 10.25 5.94 -14.31
N TRP A 105 11.39 5.26 -14.18
CA TRP A 105 12.68 5.73 -14.70
C TRP A 105 12.73 5.73 -16.21
N SER A 106 12.14 4.73 -16.89
CA SER A 106 12.05 4.73 -18.36
C SER A 106 11.26 5.95 -18.85
N SER A 107 10.13 6.27 -18.21
CA SER A 107 9.34 7.46 -18.53
C SER A 107 10.11 8.75 -18.29
N TYR A 108 10.85 8.82 -17.18
CA TYR A 108 11.68 9.98 -16.85
C TYR A 108 12.79 10.22 -17.89
N LEU A 109 13.57 9.18 -18.22
CA LEU A 109 14.68 9.27 -19.16
C LEU A 109 14.22 9.54 -20.59
N LYS A 110 13.04 9.03 -20.98
CA LYS A 110 12.46 9.19 -22.31
C LYS A 110 11.49 10.37 -22.42
N ASN A 111 11.48 11.24 -21.41
CA ASN A 111 10.63 12.43 -21.35
C ASN A 111 9.14 12.13 -21.59
N LYS A 112 8.65 10.99 -21.11
CA LYS A 112 7.23 10.58 -21.20
C LYS A 112 6.53 10.85 -19.88
N LYS A 113 5.32 11.45 -19.93
CA LYS A 113 4.55 11.74 -18.71
C LYS A 113 4.16 10.45 -17.98
N CYS A 114 4.60 10.34 -16.74
CA CYS A 114 4.24 9.24 -15.82
C CYS A 114 3.41 9.79 -14.66
N ILE A 115 2.29 9.15 -14.37
CA ILE A 115 1.39 9.50 -13.27
C ILE A 115 1.53 8.44 -12.17
N ALA A 116 2.03 8.84 -11.00
CA ALA A 116 2.06 7.97 -9.83
C ALA A 116 0.64 7.67 -9.33
N LEU A 117 0.41 6.43 -8.92
CA LEU A 117 -0.86 5.97 -8.37
C LEU A 117 -0.61 5.02 -7.20
N SER A 118 -0.15 5.55 -6.07
CA SER A 118 0.29 4.74 -4.94
C SER A 118 0.06 5.43 -3.59
N ASN A 119 -0.03 4.64 -2.52
CA ASN A 119 -0.06 5.20 -1.16
C ASN A 119 1.25 5.89 -0.78
N GLN A 120 2.39 5.48 -1.36
CA GLN A 120 3.68 6.14 -1.14
C GLN A 120 3.68 7.58 -1.66
N PHE A 121 2.94 7.86 -2.73
CA PHE A 121 2.82 9.23 -3.25
C PHE A 121 2.17 10.18 -2.23
N SER A 122 1.27 9.70 -1.38
CA SER A 122 0.65 10.51 -0.33
C SER A 122 1.65 11.03 0.72
N LEU A 123 2.78 10.34 0.92
CA LEU A 123 3.83 10.75 1.85
C LEU A 123 4.62 11.96 1.36
N LEU A 124 4.51 12.29 0.07
CA LEU A 124 5.22 13.41 -0.57
C LEU A 124 4.41 14.71 -0.53
N SER A 125 3.14 14.68 -0.09
CA SER A 125 2.32 15.88 0.07
C SER A 125 2.70 16.65 1.35
N ASP A 126 2.85 17.95 1.22
CA ASP A 126 3.16 18.85 2.34
C ASP A 126 1.94 19.07 3.27
N LYS A 127 0.73 18.72 2.83
CA LYS A 127 -0.52 18.86 3.59
C LYS A 127 -0.84 17.66 4.47
N GLY A 128 -0.07 16.58 4.36
CA GLY A 128 -0.24 15.37 5.16
C GLY A 128 0.39 15.46 6.56
N PRO A 129 0.35 14.37 7.34
CA PRO A 129 0.98 14.28 8.65
C PRO A 129 2.46 14.61 8.59
N LYS A 130 2.90 15.63 9.34
CA LYS A 130 4.31 16.07 9.34
C LYS A 130 5.21 14.99 9.95
N LEU A 131 6.14 14.49 9.18
CA LEU A 131 7.16 13.56 9.65
C LEU A 131 8.33 14.31 10.30
N ASN A 132 9.00 13.64 11.24
CA ASN A 132 10.20 14.17 11.88
C ASN A 132 11.31 14.41 10.83
N LYS A 133 12.16 15.42 11.03
CA LYS A 133 13.30 15.80 10.16
C LYS A 133 14.22 14.62 9.81
N ARG A 134 14.37 13.64 10.72
CA ARG A 134 15.16 12.40 10.49
C ARG A 134 14.69 11.57 9.28
N PHE A 135 13.46 11.75 8.80
CA PHE A 135 12.91 11.03 7.66
C PHE A 135 13.10 11.73 6.31
N LYS A 136 13.74 12.91 6.26
CA LYS A 136 13.98 13.65 5.00
C LYS A 136 14.70 12.78 3.95
N THR A 137 15.74 12.05 4.36
CA THR A 137 16.47 11.12 3.46
C THR A 137 15.56 10.01 2.96
N SER A 138 14.72 9.42 3.82
CA SER A 138 13.78 8.38 3.42
C SER A 138 12.73 8.91 2.44
N LEU A 139 12.24 10.14 2.60
CA LEU A 139 11.33 10.78 1.64
C LEU A 139 12.00 11.05 0.29
N ARG A 140 13.28 11.46 0.28
CA ARG A 140 14.06 11.58 -0.96
C ARG A 140 14.19 10.23 -1.66
N ILE A 141 14.52 9.17 -0.93
CA ILE A 141 14.61 7.81 -1.47
C ILE A 141 13.27 7.39 -2.09
N LEU A 142 12.14 7.63 -1.42
CA LEU A 142 10.82 7.33 -1.98
C LEU A 142 10.55 8.08 -3.28
N ARG A 143 10.88 9.37 -3.33
CA ARG A 143 10.72 10.22 -4.52
C ARG A 143 11.52 9.71 -5.72
N TYR A 144 12.77 9.30 -5.50
CA TYR A 144 13.66 8.83 -6.56
C TYR A 144 13.58 7.33 -6.82
N PHE A 145 12.90 6.58 -5.98
CA PHE A 145 12.67 5.16 -6.23
C PHE A 145 11.78 4.93 -7.47
N ALA A 146 10.71 5.69 -7.59
CA ALA A 146 9.81 5.68 -8.73
C ALA A 146 9.42 7.13 -9.06
N PRO A 147 10.26 7.86 -9.83
CA PRO A 147 10.02 9.26 -10.13
C PRO A 147 8.78 9.43 -11.01
N ALA A 148 7.95 10.42 -10.67
CA ALA A 148 6.78 10.78 -11.46
C ALA A 148 6.58 12.30 -11.43
N GLN A 149 6.17 12.88 -12.56
CA GLN A 149 5.95 14.33 -12.69
C GLN A 149 4.67 14.78 -11.98
N SER A 150 3.69 13.89 -11.85
CA SER A 150 2.43 14.11 -11.16
C SER A 150 1.91 12.80 -10.58
N GLY A 151 0.88 12.85 -9.75
CA GLY A 151 0.31 11.62 -9.25
C GLY A 151 -0.83 11.81 -8.27
N TYR A 152 -1.41 10.67 -7.94
CA TYR A 152 -2.47 10.53 -6.96
C TYR A 152 -2.01 9.59 -5.84
N GLY A 153 -2.20 10.06 -4.62
CA GLY A 153 -1.93 9.29 -3.42
C GLY A 153 -3.18 8.61 -2.87
N PHE A 154 -2.98 7.57 -2.05
CA PHE A 154 -4.06 6.98 -1.27
C PHE A 154 -3.79 7.15 0.21
N HIS A 155 -4.79 7.61 0.97
CA HIS A 155 -4.69 7.68 2.42
C HIS A 155 -6.05 7.53 3.12
N PHE A 156 -6.04 7.32 4.45
CA PHE A 156 -7.28 7.16 5.24
C PHE A 156 -8.12 8.43 5.30
N LYS A 157 -7.53 9.58 5.05
CA LYS A 157 -8.18 10.90 4.99
C LYS A 157 -7.71 11.66 3.76
N LYS A 158 -8.62 12.35 3.08
CA LYS A 158 -8.29 13.30 2.02
C LYS A 158 -7.78 14.59 2.66
N PHE A 159 -6.50 14.85 2.55
CA PHE A 159 -5.85 16.06 3.05
C PHE A 159 -5.29 16.95 1.93
N ASP A 160 -5.41 16.48 0.68
CA ASP A 160 -5.05 17.22 -0.52
C ASP A 160 -5.96 16.82 -1.68
N THR A 161 -5.99 17.63 -2.76
CA THR A 161 -6.85 17.43 -3.94
C THR A 161 -6.52 16.17 -4.74
N ASN A 162 -5.26 15.75 -4.70
CA ASN A 162 -4.76 14.54 -5.37
C ASN A 162 -4.62 13.33 -4.43
N ILE A 163 -5.22 13.39 -3.23
CA ILE A 163 -5.25 12.27 -2.29
C ILE A 163 -6.64 11.66 -2.26
N PHE A 164 -6.72 10.40 -2.66
CA PHE A 164 -7.92 9.58 -2.61
C PHE A 164 -8.01 8.77 -1.32
N LEU A 165 -9.22 8.33 -1.00
CA LEU A 165 -9.44 7.30 0.00
C LEU A 165 -8.91 5.95 -0.50
N PRO A 166 -8.66 4.99 0.40
CA PRO A 166 -8.11 3.69 0.00
C PRO A 166 -8.97 2.95 -1.00
N ILE A 167 -8.33 2.27 -1.93
CA ILE A 167 -8.98 1.28 -2.79
C ILE A 167 -9.29 0.05 -1.94
N ILE A 168 -10.56 -0.28 -1.79
CA ILE A 168 -11.02 -1.45 -1.02
C ILE A 168 -11.37 -2.57 -2.00
N ARG A 169 -10.83 -3.77 -1.76
CA ARG A 169 -11.07 -4.96 -2.58
C ARG A 169 -12.57 -5.33 -2.60
N LYS A 170 -13.03 -5.82 -3.76
CA LYS A 170 -14.41 -6.26 -3.95
C LYS A 170 -14.82 -7.34 -2.93
N GLU A 171 -13.91 -8.27 -2.63
CA GLU A 171 -14.10 -9.35 -1.66
C GLU A 171 -14.38 -8.80 -0.28
N ILE A 172 -13.62 -7.79 0.17
CA ILE A 172 -13.82 -7.12 1.47
C ILE A 172 -15.16 -6.38 1.50
N ARG A 173 -15.52 -5.68 0.42
CA ARG A 173 -16.78 -4.91 0.36
C ARG A 173 -18.03 -5.78 0.43
N LYS A 174 -17.92 -7.07 0.08
CA LYS A 174 -19.02 -8.05 0.11
C LYS A 174 -19.17 -8.76 1.46
N LEU A 175 -18.21 -8.62 2.37
CA LEU A 175 -18.26 -9.31 3.65
C LEU A 175 -19.35 -8.74 4.56
N LYS A 176 -20.08 -9.64 5.20
CA LYS A 176 -20.96 -9.29 6.31
C LYS A 176 -20.12 -9.11 7.56
N VAL A 177 -20.23 -7.96 8.19
CA VAL A 177 -19.51 -7.64 9.43
C VAL A 177 -20.30 -8.18 10.61
N ASN A 178 -19.63 -8.92 11.47
CA ASN A 178 -20.19 -9.43 12.72
C ASN A 178 -19.12 -9.38 13.83
N ASP A 179 -19.47 -9.83 15.04
CA ASP A 179 -18.55 -9.96 16.18
C ASP A 179 -18.71 -11.35 16.80
N LEU A 180 -17.71 -12.21 16.61
CA LEU A 180 -17.63 -13.55 17.20
C LEU A 180 -16.76 -13.58 18.48
N GLY A 181 -16.47 -12.43 19.05
CA GLY A 181 -15.79 -12.29 20.36
C GLY A 181 -14.26 -12.51 20.32
N HIS A 182 -13.66 -12.75 19.16
CA HIS A 182 -12.22 -12.93 19.04
C HIS A 182 -11.50 -11.66 18.54
N TYR A 183 -10.20 -11.59 18.75
CA TYR A 183 -9.35 -10.53 18.24
C TYR A 183 -8.39 -11.08 17.19
N LEU A 184 -8.21 -10.33 16.10
CA LEU A 184 -7.24 -10.64 15.05
C LEU A 184 -5.91 -9.97 15.35
N VAL A 185 -4.80 -10.70 15.16
CA VAL A 185 -3.43 -10.18 15.29
C VAL A 185 -2.65 -10.47 14.00
N TYR A 186 -2.09 -9.40 13.39
CA TYR A 186 -1.24 -9.52 12.22
C TYR A 186 -0.01 -8.62 12.35
N LEU A 187 1.09 -9.20 12.81
CA LEU A 187 2.35 -8.53 13.12
C LEU A 187 3.54 -9.24 12.45
N PRO A 188 3.71 -9.14 11.12
CA PRO A 188 4.66 -9.95 10.37
C PRO A 188 6.15 -9.70 10.71
N SER A 189 6.46 -8.68 11.49
CA SER A 189 7.82 -8.38 11.96
C SER A 189 8.14 -8.98 13.34
N TYR A 190 7.16 -9.63 13.98
CA TYR A 190 7.31 -10.30 15.28
C TYR A 190 7.34 -11.82 15.08
N ASN A 191 8.19 -12.50 15.84
CA ASN A 191 8.18 -13.96 15.90
C ASN A 191 7.10 -14.47 16.88
N ARG A 192 6.87 -15.78 16.83
CA ARG A 192 5.88 -16.48 17.68
C ARG A 192 6.04 -16.16 19.16
N ASP A 193 7.27 -16.27 19.68
CA ASP A 193 7.52 -16.14 21.13
C ASP A 193 7.31 -14.71 21.61
N GLU A 194 7.67 -13.71 20.80
CA GLU A 194 7.39 -12.30 21.11
C GLU A 194 5.89 -12.02 21.20
N ILE A 195 5.10 -12.57 20.26
CA ILE A 195 3.65 -12.43 20.26
C ILE A 195 3.03 -13.19 21.44
N LYS A 196 3.38 -14.47 21.58
CA LYS A 196 2.88 -15.34 22.64
C LYS A 196 3.09 -14.76 24.04
N LYS A 197 4.33 -14.29 24.32
CA LYS A 197 4.69 -13.68 25.62
C LYS A 197 3.73 -12.61 26.09
N VAL A 198 3.13 -11.85 25.18
CA VAL A 198 2.18 -10.79 25.52
C VAL A 198 0.75 -11.31 25.54
N LEU A 199 0.33 -12.08 24.54
CA LEU A 199 -1.08 -12.46 24.38
C LEU A 199 -1.56 -13.44 25.44
N ILE A 200 -0.71 -14.34 25.93
CA ILE A 200 -1.07 -15.27 27.04
C ILE A 200 -1.41 -14.55 28.36
N THR A 201 -1.01 -13.28 28.52
CA THR A 201 -1.35 -12.48 29.70
C THR A 201 -2.80 -12.00 29.72
N PHE A 202 -3.58 -12.35 28.69
CA PHE A 202 -5.02 -12.07 28.55
C PHE A 202 -5.78 -13.40 28.34
N PRO A 203 -5.87 -14.27 29.35
CA PRO A 203 -6.33 -15.66 29.18
C PRO A 203 -7.80 -15.77 28.72
N SER A 204 -8.64 -14.80 29.03
CA SER A 204 -10.05 -14.75 28.61
C SER A 204 -10.27 -14.30 27.17
N ILE A 205 -9.23 -13.87 26.48
CA ILE A 205 -9.32 -13.37 25.09
C ILE A 205 -8.92 -14.47 24.12
N LYS A 206 -9.73 -14.70 23.09
CA LYS A 206 -9.40 -15.56 21.94
C LYS A 206 -8.64 -14.75 20.91
N TRP A 207 -7.40 -15.13 20.63
CA TRP A 207 -6.53 -14.47 19.69
C TRP A 207 -6.37 -15.30 18.41
N PHE A 208 -6.69 -14.75 17.25
CA PHE A 208 -6.37 -15.34 15.94
C PHE A 208 -5.16 -14.62 15.39
N VAL A 209 -4.03 -15.32 15.32
CA VAL A 209 -2.73 -14.75 14.94
C VAL A 209 -2.29 -15.30 13.59
N PHE A 210 -2.26 -14.45 12.58
CA PHE A 210 -1.78 -14.82 11.26
C PHE A 210 -0.27 -14.67 11.16
N SER A 211 0.43 -15.77 10.87
CA SER A 211 1.89 -15.84 10.79
C SER A 211 2.37 -16.71 9.63
N GLN A 212 3.55 -16.37 9.10
CA GLN A 212 4.25 -17.19 8.08
C GLN A 212 5.05 -18.35 8.70
N GLU A 213 5.13 -18.43 10.02
CA GLU A 213 5.90 -19.46 10.73
C GLU A 213 5.17 -20.81 10.80
N PHE A 214 3.89 -20.84 10.41
CA PHE A 214 3.06 -22.03 10.47
C PHE A 214 2.58 -22.43 9.06
N GLU A 215 2.72 -23.71 8.75
CA GLU A 215 2.19 -24.32 7.51
C GLU A 215 0.74 -24.78 7.70
N THR A 216 0.37 -25.13 8.94
CA THR A 216 -0.99 -25.52 9.32
C THR A 216 -1.45 -24.77 10.56
N PRO A 217 -2.78 -24.53 10.73
CA PRO A 217 -3.31 -23.90 11.93
C PRO A 217 -2.95 -24.70 13.21
N LYS A 218 -2.67 -23.97 14.29
CA LYS A 218 -2.32 -24.55 15.59
C LYS A 218 -2.95 -23.79 16.75
N LEU A 219 -3.56 -24.52 17.67
CA LEU A 219 -4.04 -23.95 18.94
C LEU A 219 -2.97 -24.06 20.02
N GLU A 220 -2.70 -22.95 20.70
CA GLU A 220 -1.78 -22.90 21.81
C GLU A 220 -2.37 -21.99 22.92
N LYS A 221 -2.91 -22.60 23.99
CA LYS A 221 -3.70 -21.92 25.02
C LYS A 221 -4.89 -21.18 24.40
N ASN A 222 -4.91 -19.87 24.51
CA ASN A 222 -5.94 -18.98 23.97
C ASN A 222 -5.54 -18.33 22.63
N ILE A 223 -4.47 -18.82 21.98
CA ILE A 223 -3.94 -18.32 20.71
C ILE A 223 -4.17 -19.36 19.61
N TYR A 224 -4.95 -18.98 18.61
CA TYR A 224 -5.17 -19.70 17.36
C TYR A 224 -4.18 -19.16 16.33
N TRP A 225 -3.10 -19.91 16.08
CA TRP A 225 -2.13 -19.59 15.05
C TRP A 225 -2.69 -20.00 13.69
N GLU A 226 -2.76 -19.06 12.78
CA GLU A 226 -3.32 -19.23 11.45
C GLU A 226 -2.25 -19.02 10.37
N THR A 227 -2.37 -19.78 9.29
CA THR A 227 -1.56 -19.57 8.10
C THR A 227 -2.02 -18.30 7.37
N ILE A 228 -1.13 -17.67 6.61
CA ILE A 228 -1.49 -16.50 5.82
C ILE A 228 -2.23 -16.93 4.55
N ASN A 229 -3.54 -16.99 4.66
CA ASN A 229 -4.46 -17.21 3.54
C ASN A 229 -5.39 -16.00 3.41
N GLU A 230 -5.54 -15.49 2.20
CA GLU A 230 -6.28 -14.25 1.94
C GLU A 230 -7.77 -14.36 2.31
N ASN A 231 -8.40 -15.51 2.02
CA ASN A 231 -9.82 -15.74 2.29
C ASN A 231 -10.07 -15.91 3.80
N THR A 232 -9.28 -16.76 4.49
CA THR A 232 -9.39 -16.98 5.93
C THR A 232 -9.12 -15.68 6.70
N PHE A 233 -8.08 -14.93 6.30
CA PHE A 233 -7.77 -13.63 6.88
C PHE A 233 -8.93 -12.64 6.77
N SER A 234 -9.50 -12.51 5.57
CA SER A 234 -10.59 -11.56 5.31
C SER A 234 -11.86 -11.91 6.09
N LYS A 235 -12.21 -13.18 6.20
CA LYS A 235 -13.35 -13.65 7.02
C LYS A 235 -13.11 -13.39 8.50
N CYS A 236 -11.91 -13.70 9.00
CA CYS A 236 -11.55 -13.44 10.40
C CYS A 236 -11.56 -11.93 10.69
N LEU A 237 -11.06 -11.10 9.77
CA LEU A 237 -11.10 -9.64 9.89
C LEU A 237 -12.54 -9.12 9.97
N ALA A 238 -13.46 -9.66 9.18
CA ALA A 238 -14.86 -9.24 9.19
C ALA A 238 -15.60 -9.67 10.47
N SER A 239 -15.18 -10.76 11.11
CA SER A 239 -15.84 -11.35 12.28
C SER A 239 -15.16 -11.07 13.62
N CYS A 240 -13.99 -10.40 13.62
CA CYS A 240 -13.31 -10.08 14.87
C CYS A 240 -13.93 -8.90 15.61
N LYS A 241 -13.72 -8.84 16.92
CA LYS A 241 -14.07 -7.73 17.79
C LYS A 241 -13.12 -6.53 17.63
N GLY A 242 -11.86 -6.80 17.26
CA GLY A 242 -10.86 -5.78 17.02
C GLY A 242 -9.58 -6.36 16.45
N VAL A 243 -8.69 -5.49 15.95
CA VAL A 243 -7.49 -5.87 15.23
C VAL A 243 -6.24 -5.25 15.86
N ILE A 244 -5.25 -6.08 16.17
CA ILE A 244 -3.88 -5.63 16.45
C ILE A 244 -3.05 -5.85 15.18
N THR A 245 -2.54 -4.78 14.58
CA THR A 245 -1.81 -4.90 13.34
C THR A 245 -0.61 -3.94 13.27
N ALA A 246 0.35 -4.29 12.43
CA ALA A 246 1.34 -3.33 11.98
C ALA A 246 0.65 -2.20 11.21
N ALA A 247 1.32 -1.07 11.07
CA ALA A 247 0.75 0.08 10.37
C ALA A 247 0.83 -0.06 8.82
N GLY A 248 0.62 -1.27 8.29
CA GLY A 248 0.53 -1.52 6.86
C GLY A 248 -0.75 -0.91 6.27
N PHE A 249 -0.62 -0.19 5.15
CA PHE A 249 -1.72 0.58 4.58
C PHE A 249 -2.95 -0.27 4.26
N SER A 250 -2.79 -1.40 3.57
CA SER A 250 -3.92 -2.22 3.10
C SER A 250 -4.71 -2.84 4.24
N THR A 251 -4.05 -3.46 5.22
CA THR A 251 -4.73 -4.09 6.37
C THR A 251 -5.48 -3.05 7.20
N LEU A 252 -4.87 -1.89 7.45
CA LEU A 252 -5.54 -0.79 8.15
C LEU A 252 -6.75 -0.27 7.36
N SER A 253 -6.61 -0.09 6.04
CA SER A 253 -7.72 0.37 5.18
C SER A 253 -8.91 -0.57 5.24
N GLU A 254 -8.67 -1.87 5.18
CA GLU A 254 -9.72 -2.89 5.23
C GLU A 254 -10.37 -2.99 6.62
N ALA A 255 -9.57 -2.92 7.69
CA ALA A 255 -10.08 -2.89 9.06
C ALA A 255 -10.96 -1.65 9.31
N LEU A 256 -10.52 -0.49 8.87
CA LEU A 256 -11.28 0.77 8.96
C LEU A 256 -12.57 0.72 8.14
N TYR A 257 -12.51 0.17 6.92
CA TYR A 257 -13.70 0.00 6.07
C TYR A 257 -14.75 -0.90 6.75
N LEU A 258 -14.31 -2.01 7.35
CA LEU A 258 -15.16 -2.93 8.11
C LEU A 258 -15.53 -2.41 9.52
N LYS A 259 -15.19 -1.15 9.81
CA LYS A 259 -15.47 -0.50 11.12
C LYS A 259 -14.94 -1.29 12.31
N LYS A 260 -13.77 -1.93 12.16
CA LYS A 260 -13.14 -2.67 13.25
C LYS A 260 -12.27 -1.75 14.11
N PRO A 261 -12.37 -1.81 15.44
CA PRO A 261 -11.42 -1.18 16.33
C PRO A 261 -10.00 -1.64 16.03
N VAL A 262 -9.06 -0.70 15.90
CA VAL A 262 -7.66 -1.00 15.59
C VAL A 262 -6.70 -0.54 16.67
N LEU A 263 -5.76 -1.41 17.03
CA LEU A 263 -4.56 -1.10 17.79
C LEU A 263 -3.37 -1.30 16.86
N THR A 264 -2.64 -0.21 16.62
CA THR A 264 -1.60 -0.17 15.59
C THR A 264 -0.21 -0.16 16.19
N ILE A 265 0.70 -0.99 15.65
CA ILE A 265 2.08 -1.14 16.11
C ILE A 265 3.04 -0.96 14.93
N PRO A 266 3.49 0.27 14.60
CA PRO A 266 4.35 0.48 13.45
C PRO A 266 5.74 -0.14 13.65
N ILE A 267 6.34 -0.63 12.58
CA ILE A 267 7.74 -1.02 12.56
C ILE A 267 8.62 0.23 12.70
N GLY A 268 9.45 0.27 13.72
CA GLY A 268 10.05 1.46 14.31
C GLY A 268 10.79 2.45 13.41
N SER A 269 11.26 2.04 12.22
CA SER A 269 11.94 2.94 11.27
C SER A 269 11.35 2.85 9.86
N HIS A 270 10.25 2.13 9.66
CA HIS A 270 9.59 2.03 8.36
C HIS A 270 8.74 3.29 8.13
N ILE A 271 9.21 4.18 7.27
CA ILE A 271 8.64 5.53 7.09
C ILE A 271 7.12 5.50 6.78
N GLU A 272 6.68 4.63 5.88
CA GLU A 272 5.26 4.50 5.53
C GLU A 272 4.43 4.09 6.74
N GLN A 273 4.89 3.11 7.52
CA GLN A 273 4.15 2.65 8.69
C GLN A 273 4.11 3.71 9.80
N ILE A 274 5.17 4.49 9.96
CA ILE A 274 5.18 5.62 10.91
C ILE A 274 4.20 6.69 10.47
N TYR A 275 4.14 6.99 9.17
CA TYR A 275 3.21 7.94 8.60
C TYR A 275 1.75 7.50 8.80
N ASN A 276 1.45 6.25 8.44
CA ASN A 276 0.14 5.65 8.64
C ASN A 276 -0.29 5.64 10.12
N ALA A 277 0.62 5.23 11.02
CA ALA A 277 0.35 5.21 12.46
C ALA A 277 0.10 6.62 13.02
N LYS A 278 0.81 7.63 12.50
CA LYS A 278 0.58 9.02 12.90
C LYS A 278 -0.83 9.47 12.49
N MET A 279 -1.26 9.21 11.26
CA MET A 279 -2.61 9.51 10.82
C MET A 279 -3.66 8.76 11.65
N ILE A 280 -3.46 7.47 11.93
CA ILE A 280 -4.37 6.70 12.80
C ILE A 280 -4.50 7.36 14.17
N ARG A 281 -3.42 7.85 14.75
CA ARG A 281 -3.44 8.57 16.04
C ARG A 281 -4.20 9.90 15.93
N GLU A 282 -3.96 10.68 14.90
CA GLU A 282 -4.66 11.95 14.64
C GLU A 282 -6.17 11.76 14.42
N MET A 283 -6.56 10.56 13.95
CA MET A 283 -7.97 10.16 13.78
C MET A 283 -8.57 9.55 15.08
N GLY A 284 -7.86 9.56 16.20
CA GLY A 284 -8.31 9.02 17.48
C GLY A 284 -8.06 7.53 17.70
N GLY A 285 -7.31 6.88 16.81
CA GLY A 285 -6.93 5.47 16.96
C GLY A 285 -5.78 5.26 17.94
N ILE A 286 -5.64 4.03 18.43
CA ILE A 286 -4.61 3.67 19.40
C ILE A 286 -3.35 3.16 18.69
N VAL A 287 -2.23 3.79 19.05
CA VAL A 287 -0.90 3.45 18.53
C VAL A 287 0.05 3.21 19.70
N ILE A 288 0.61 2.02 19.78
CA ILE A 288 1.67 1.68 20.74
C ILE A 288 3.00 1.48 20.01
N LYS A 289 4.11 1.73 20.71
CA LYS A 289 5.46 1.72 20.10
C LYS A 289 5.91 0.33 19.68
N ARG A 290 5.56 -0.70 20.45
CA ARG A 290 5.88 -2.11 20.18
C ARG A 290 5.01 -3.05 20.99
N LEU A 291 4.83 -4.28 20.54
CA LEU A 291 4.21 -5.35 21.32
C LEU A 291 5.16 -5.74 22.47
N SER A 292 4.77 -5.53 23.70
CA SER A 292 5.56 -5.92 24.88
C SER A 292 4.72 -5.88 26.15
N ILE A 293 5.14 -6.59 27.20
CA ILE A 293 4.51 -6.60 28.50
C ILE A 293 4.39 -5.18 29.09
N LYS A 294 5.34 -4.30 28.81
CA LYS A 294 5.29 -2.88 29.24
C LYS A 294 4.04 -2.15 28.73
N HIS A 295 3.47 -2.57 27.60
CA HIS A 295 2.26 -1.98 27.03
C HIS A 295 0.97 -2.75 27.38
N ARG A 296 1.05 -3.75 28.30
CA ARG A 296 -0.10 -4.57 28.69
C ARG A 296 -1.31 -3.75 29.13
N LYS A 297 -1.10 -2.72 29.94
CA LYS A 297 -2.20 -1.83 30.40
C LYS A 297 -2.88 -1.12 29.22
N GLN A 298 -2.12 -0.65 28.24
CA GLN A 298 -2.67 0.02 27.04
C GLN A 298 -3.50 -0.96 26.19
N ILE A 299 -3.01 -2.20 25.99
CA ILE A 299 -3.74 -3.25 25.29
C ILE A 299 -5.03 -3.59 26.05
N GLN A 300 -4.95 -3.74 27.37
CA GLN A 300 -6.12 -4.03 28.22
C GLN A 300 -7.18 -2.93 28.15
N ASN A 301 -6.76 -1.66 28.18
CA ASN A 301 -7.68 -0.53 28.06
C ASN A 301 -8.36 -0.51 26.69
N TRP A 302 -7.62 -0.84 25.62
CA TRP A 302 -8.19 -0.95 24.28
C TRP A 302 -9.20 -2.11 24.18
N ILE A 303 -8.92 -3.26 24.79
CA ILE A 303 -9.85 -4.41 24.84
C ILE A 303 -11.13 -4.06 25.58
N LYS A 304 -11.02 -3.34 26.71
CA LYS A 304 -12.18 -2.93 27.50
C LYS A 304 -13.02 -1.86 26.81
N ASN A 305 -12.39 -0.94 26.08
CA ASN A 305 -13.02 0.20 25.44
C ASN A 305 -12.63 0.26 23.95
N PRO A 306 -13.05 -0.70 23.13
CA PRO A 306 -12.71 -0.74 21.72
C PRO A 306 -13.44 0.38 20.97
N LYS A 307 -12.69 1.37 20.46
CA LYS A 307 -13.25 2.49 19.71
C LYS A 307 -13.06 2.30 18.22
N VAL A 308 -14.13 2.38 17.47
CA VAL A 308 -14.09 2.47 16.01
C VAL A 308 -13.69 3.89 15.62
N ILE A 309 -12.73 4.02 14.73
CA ILE A 309 -12.35 5.31 14.16
C ILE A 309 -13.49 5.76 13.23
N PRO A 310 -14.07 6.98 13.43
CA PRO A 310 -15.19 7.47 12.64
C PRO A 310 -14.70 7.93 11.26
N ILE A 311 -14.54 6.98 10.34
CA ILE A 311 -14.13 7.27 8.95
C ILE A 311 -15.23 6.87 7.98
N LYS A 312 -15.49 7.73 6.99
CA LYS A 312 -16.40 7.44 5.87
C LYS A 312 -15.56 7.03 4.66
N LEU A 313 -15.38 5.74 4.45
CA LEU A 313 -14.73 5.18 3.24
C LEU A 313 -15.80 4.83 2.19
N ASN A 314 -16.53 5.84 1.74
CA ASN A 314 -17.64 5.70 0.79
C ASN A 314 -17.22 5.91 -0.69
N GLN A 315 -15.96 6.25 -0.95
CA GLN A 315 -15.42 6.40 -2.29
C GLN A 315 -15.49 5.07 -3.06
N LYS A 316 -16.07 5.11 -4.25
CA LYS A 316 -16.10 3.95 -5.13
C LYS A 316 -14.81 3.88 -5.95
N ASN A 317 -14.27 2.68 -6.15
CA ASN A 317 -12.98 2.50 -6.84
C ASN A 317 -13.00 3.06 -8.27
N TYR A 318 -14.14 3.02 -8.97
CA TYR A 318 -14.25 3.56 -10.33
C TYR A 318 -14.13 5.09 -10.38
N GLU A 319 -14.58 5.80 -9.34
CA GLU A 319 -14.46 7.27 -9.25
C GLU A 319 -13.01 7.73 -9.29
N VAL A 320 -12.10 6.94 -8.71
CA VAL A 320 -10.65 7.20 -8.76
C VAL A 320 -10.13 7.09 -10.19
N VAL A 321 -10.49 6.00 -10.85
CA VAL A 321 -10.05 5.74 -12.24
C VAL A 321 -10.61 6.79 -13.18
N ASP A 322 -11.91 7.12 -13.06
CA ASP A 322 -12.56 8.12 -13.89
C ASP A 322 -11.91 9.50 -13.72
N ARG A 323 -11.61 9.89 -12.48
CA ARG A 323 -10.92 11.16 -12.20
C ARG A 323 -9.54 11.21 -12.86
N ILE A 324 -8.75 10.15 -12.77
CA ILE A 324 -7.41 10.08 -13.40
C ILE A 324 -7.53 10.23 -14.92
N LEU A 325 -8.47 9.53 -15.55
CA LEU A 325 -8.67 9.59 -16.99
C LEU A 325 -9.16 10.96 -17.46
N ILE A 326 -10.12 11.56 -16.73
CA ILE A 326 -10.62 12.90 -17.02
C ILE A 326 -9.49 13.94 -16.90
N ASP A 327 -8.73 13.91 -15.82
CA ASP A 327 -7.61 14.86 -15.62
C ASP A 327 -6.52 14.69 -16.68
N TYR A 328 -6.25 13.46 -17.11
CA TYR A 328 -5.34 13.19 -18.22
C TYR A 328 -5.85 13.79 -19.55
N ILE A 329 -7.12 13.54 -19.90
CA ILE A 329 -7.73 14.04 -21.16
C ILE A 329 -7.73 15.58 -21.16
N LYS A 330 -8.11 16.22 -20.04
CA LYS A 330 -8.07 17.68 -19.89
C LYS A 330 -6.66 18.23 -20.10
N SER A 331 -5.65 17.64 -19.44
CA SER A 331 -4.26 18.09 -19.56
C SER A 331 -3.72 17.95 -21.00
N LYS A 332 -4.16 16.95 -21.75
CA LYS A 332 -3.79 16.75 -23.15
C LYS A 332 -4.45 17.80 -24.05
N ALA A 333 -5.71 18.13 -23.81
CA ALA A 333 -6.44 19.16 -24.54
C ALA A 333 -5.84 20.56 -24.31
N GLU A 334 -5.51 20.91 -23.06
CA GLU A 334 -4.86 22.19 -22.71
C GLU A 334 -3.47 22.31 -23.35
N SER A 335 -2.68 21.25 -23.35
CA SER A 335 -1.37 21.22 -24.01
C SER A 335 -1.48 21.48 -25.51
N LYS A 336 -2.48 20.87 -26.16
CA LYS A 336 -2.74 21.06 -27.60
C LYS A 336 -3.19 22.49 -27.89
N TYR A 337 -4.09 23.06 -27.06
CA TYR A 337 -4.53 24.44 -27.21
C TYR A 337 -3.38 25.45 -27.05
N ASN A 338 -2.52 25.27 -26.04
CA ASN A 338 -1.38 26.15 -25.80
C ASN A 338 -0.35 26.07 -26.93
N SER A 339 -0.11 24.89 -27.53
CA SER A 339 0.76 24.75 -28.72
C SER A 339 0.20 25.48 -29.95
N TYR A 340 -1.12 25.42 -30.17
CA TYR A 340 -1.82 26.18 -31.20
C TYR A 340 -1.67 27.70 -31.01
N LYS A 341 -1.91 28.17 -29.78
CA LYS A 341 -1.77 29.59 -29.44
C LYS A 341 -0.36 30.10 -29.67
N THR A 342 0.66 29.33 -29.26
CA THR A 342 2.07 29.67 -29.47
C THR A 342 2.43 29.68 -30.95
N PHE A 343 1.85 28.79 -31.75
CA PHE A 343 2.02 28.78 -33.19
C PHE A 343 1.45 30.06 -33.83
N LEU A 344 0.22 30.42 -33.49
CA LEU A 344 -0.44 31.63 -34.01
C LEU A 344 0.30 32.94 -33.63
N THR A 345 0.85 33.01 -32.40
CA THR A 345 1.63 34.20 -31.97
C THR A 345 3.02 34.30 -32.56
N LYS A 346 3.55 33.26 -33.20
CA LYS A 346 4.84 33.28 -33.93
C LYS A 346 4.68 33.52 -35.42
N THR A 347 3.44 33.43 -35.92
CA THR A 347 3.13 33.56 -37.35
C THR A 347 2.51 34.93 -37.68
N ILE A 348 2.29 35.79 -36.66
CA ILE A 348 1.97 37.21 -36.75
C ILE A 348 3.21 38.03 -36.38
#